data_d2bbfb73c39dea145b37ead6be3f2f90
#
_entry.id   d2bbfb73c39dea145b37ead6be3f2f90
#
_cell.length_a   1.000
_cell.length_b   1.000
_cell.length_c   1.000
_cell.angle_alpha   90.00
_cell.angle_beta   90.00
_cell.angle_gamma   90.00
#
_symmetry.space_group_name_H-M   'P 1'
#
loop_
_entity.id
_entity.type
_entity.pdbx_description
1 polymer ?
#
loop_
_entity_poly.entity_id
_entity_poly.type
_entity_poly.pdbx_seq_one_letter_code
_entity_poly.pdbx_strand_id
1 'polypeptide(L)'
;MDELLDRATAQTYASWFRALADPTRVQIVEYLARRARPMSVGEIVAAVGLAQSTVSQHLKILTEVRFVLVEPVGTARHYRVNDACVGCFPSAADVVMGRPAPSPNGAC
;
A
#
# COMPACT_ATOMS: atom_id res chain seq x y z
N MET A 1 31.24 -12.42 5.58
CA MET A 1 30.55 -12.94 4.44
C MET A 1 29.34 -12.11 4.12
N ASP A 2 29.35 -11.53 2.95
CA ASP A 2 28.26 -10.65 2.58
C ASP A 2 27.21 -11.43 1.85
N GLU A 3 26.09 -11.56 2.48
CA GLU A 3 24.98 -12.26 1.88
C GLU A 3 24.02 -11.25 1.28
N LEU A 4 23.57 -11.55 0.09
CA LEU A 4 22.54 -10.75 -0.50
C LEU A 4 21.21 -11.01 0.17
N LEU A 5 20.35 -9.99 0.16
CA LEU A 5 18.97 -10.21 0.52
C LEU A 5 18.43 -11.31 -0.38
N ASP A 6 17.67 -12.23 0.21
CA ASP A 6 17.19 -13.37 -0.55
C ASP A 6 16.27 -12.92 -1.69
N ARG A 7 16.32 -13.66 -2.79
CA ARG A 7 15.64 -13.23 -4.01
C ARG A 7 14.14 -13.08 -3.84
N ALA A 8 13.51 -13.98 -3.13
CA ALA A 8 12.07 -13.92 -2.92
C ALA A 8 11.68 -12.68 -2.12
N THR A 9 12.43 -12.38 -1.07
CA THR A 9 12.19 -11.17 -0.27
C THR A 9 12.42 -9.92 -1.10
N ALA A 10 13.49 -9.91 -1.90
CA ALA A 10 13.78 -8.77 -2.76
C ALA A 10 12.65 -8.53 -3.76
N GLN A 11 12.08 -9.61 -4.32
CA GLN A 11 10.97 -9.48 -5.25
C GLN A 11 9.72 -8.93 -4.57
N THR A 12 9.44 -9.37 -3.35
CA THR A 12 8.32 -8.84 -2.58
C THR A 12 8.50 -7.35 -2.32
N TYR A 13 9.67 -6.96 -1.85
CA TYR A 13 9.96 -5.55 -1.58
C TYR A 13 9.85 -4.73 -2.87
N ALA A 14 10.37 -5.25 -3.97
CA ALA A 14 10.30 -4.54 -5.25
C ALA A 14 8.85 -4.32 -5.68
N SER A 15 7.96 -5.29 -5.44
CA SER A 15 6.55 -5.14 -5.78
C SER A 15 5.91 -4.02 -4.95
N TRP A 16 6.28 -3.88 -3.68
CA TRP A 16 5.77 -2.82 -2.83
C TRP A 16 6.24 -1.45 -3.32
N PHE A 17 7.54 -1.32 -3.60
CA PHE A 17 8.07 -0.06 -4.10
C PHE A 17 7.45 0.30 -5.45
N ARG A 18 7.25 -0.70 -6.32
CA ARG A 18 6.63 -0.45 -7.62
C ARG A 18 5.21 0.06 -7.48
N ALA A 19 4.44 -0.50 -6.55
CA ALA A 19 3.07 -0.05 -6.33
C ALA A 19 3.04 1.40 -5.87
N LEU A 20 4.06 1.87 -5.16
CA LEU A 20 4.14 3.25 -4.69
C LEU A 20 4.98 4.15 -5.59
N ALA A 21 5.36 3.68 -6.77
CA ALA A 21 6.16 4.48 -7.70
C ALA A 21 5.27 5.33 -8.63
N ASP A 22 4.16 5.81 -8.09
CA ASP A 22 3.22 6.65 -8.84
C ASP A 22 2.65 7.67 -7.86
N PRO A 23 2.69 8.97 -8.18
CA PRO A 23 2.26 9.99 -7.22
C PRO A 23 0.79 9.86 -6.82
N THR A 24 -0.09 9.46 -7.72
CA THR A 24 -1.49 9.28 -7.36
C THR A 24 -1.66 8.15 -6.37
N ARG A 25 -0.95 7.06 -6.55
CA ARG A 25 -1.03 5.95 -5.60
C ARG A 25 -0.49 6.34 -4.23
N VAL A 26 0.59 7.11 -4.19
CA VAL A 26 1.09 7.66 -2.92
C VAL A 26 0.01 8.51 -2.25
N GLN A 27 -0.65 9.38 -3.02
CA GLN A 27 -1.71 10.23 -2.49
C GLN A 27 -2.88 9.41 -1.93
N ILE A 28 -3.27 8.35 -2.64
CA ILE A 28 -4.39 7.51 -2.20
C ILE A 28 -4.04 6.82 -0.89
N VAL A 29 -2.86 6.23 -0.80
CA VAL A 29 -2.48 5.51 0.43
C VAL A 29 -2.42 6.46 1.61
N GLU A 30 -1.81 7.62 1.43
CA GLU A 30 -1.69 8.61 2.50
C GLU A 30 -3.06 9.12 2.93
N TYR A 31 -3.93 9.35 1.96
CA TYR A 31 -5.29 9.80 2.25
C TYR A 31 -6.05 8.77 3.08
N LEU A 32 -6.00 7.50 2.66
CA LEU A 32 -6.69 6.43 3.40
C LEU A 32 -6.09 6.24 4.79
N ALA A 33 -4.78 6.37 4.91
CA ALA A 33 -4.11 6.24 6.21
C ALA A 33 -4.55 7.35 7.17
N ARG A 34 -4.62 8.59 6.67
CA ARG A 34 -5.05 9.71 7.51
C ARG A 34 -6.52 9.61 7.90
N ARG A 35 -7.37 9.15 7.00
CA ARG A 35 -8.79 8.99 7.33
C ARG A 35 -9.04 7.91 8.36
N ALA A 36 -8.21 6.86 8.33
CA ALA A 36 -8.28 5.77 9.31
C ALA A 36 -9.66 5.11 9.37
N ARG A 37 -10.36 5.08 8.24
CA ARG A 37 -11.65 4.40 8.10
C ARG A 37 -11.86 4.00 6.66
N PRO A 38 -12.74 3.02 6.40
CA PRO A 38 -13.04 2.66 5.01
C PRO A 38 -13.67 3.83 4.25
N MET A 39 -13.26 4.00 3.00
CA MET A 39 -13.73 5.06 2.13
C MET A 39 -14.29 4.48 0.85
N SER A 40 -15.37 5.05 0.36
CA SER A 40 -15.94 4.63 -0.91
C SER A 40 -15.10 5.12 -2.09
N VAL A 41 -15.28 4.50 -3.26
CA VAL A 41 -14.62 4.98 -4.48
C VAL A 41 -14.97 6.45 -4.74
N GLY A 42 -16.24 6.81 -4.53
CA GLY A 42 -16.66 8.20 -4.76
C GLY A 42 -15.93 9.18 -3.88
N GLU A 43 -15.72 8.83 -2.62
CA GLU A 43 -14.98 9.70 -1.70
C GLU A 43 -13.51 9.84 -2.14
N ILE A 44 -12.92 8.75 -2.60
CA ILE A 44 -11.54 8.79 -3.07
C ILE A 44 -11.43 9.62 -4.35
N VAL A 45 -12.37 9.42 -5.27
CA VAL A 45 -12.42 10.20 -6.51
C VAL A 45 -12.51 11.69 -6.21
N ALA A 46 -13.38 12.06 -5.27
CA ALA A 46 -13.52 13.47 -4.89
C ALA A 46 -12.24 14.03 -4.30
N ALA A 47 -11.51 13.20 -3.55
CA ALA A 47 -10.28 13.65 -2.91
C ALA A 47 -9.14 13.85 -3.91
N VAL A 48 -8.98 12.91 -4.87
CA VAL A 48 -7.83 12.98 -5.78
C VAL A 48 -8.13 13.77 -7.05
N GLY A 49 -9.41 13.94 -7.40
CA GLY A 49 -9.78 14.77 -8.54
C GLY A 49 -9.54 14.14 -9.90
N LEU A 50 -9.50 12.81 -9.97
CA LEU A 50 -9.31 12.09 -11.23
C LEU A 50 -10.56 11.30 -11.55
N ALA A 51 -10.63 10.81 -12.81
CA ALA A 51 -11.76 10.00 -13.25
C ALA A 51 -11.86 8.71 -12.44
N GLN A 52 -13.08 8.23 -12.25
CA GLN A 52 -13.31 7.02 -11.47
C GLN A 52 -12.57 5.82 -12.05
N SER A 53 -12.52 5.67 -13.38
CA SER A 53 -11.84 4.55 -14.00
C SER A 53 -10.34 4.57 -13.68
N THR A 54 -9.74 5.75 -13.67
CA THR A 54 -8.33 5.92 -13.32
C THR A 54 -8.09 5.56 -11.86
N VAL A 55 -8.94 6.05 -10.97
CA VAL A 55 -8.83 5.76 -9.53
C VAL A 55 -9.01 4.27 -9.30
N SER A 56 -9.98 3.63 -9.96
CA SER A 56 -10.21 2.20 -9.81
C SER A 56 -9.01 1.38 -10.24
N GLN A 57 -8.31 1.79 -11.30
CA GLN A 57 -7.10 1.11 -11.72
C GLN A 57 -5.99 1.20 -10.67
N HIS A 58 -5.81 2.37 -10.10
CA HIS A 58 -4.82 2.54 -9.03
C HIS A 58 -5.17 1.71 -7.80
N LEU A 59 -6.45 1.69 -7.44
CA LEU A 59 -6.91 0.90 -6.30
C LEU A 59 -6.67 -0.59 -6.54
N LYS A 60 -6.87 -1.05 -7.77
CA LYS A 60 -6.61 -2.46 -8.10
C LYS A 60 -5.14 -2.81 -7.86
N ILE A 61 -4.22 -1.96 -8.31
CA ILE A 61 -2.80 -2.20 -8.10
C ILE A 61 -2.47 -2.23 -6.61
N LEU A 62 -3.03 -1.29 -5.84
CA LEU A 62 -2.75 -1.21 -4.42
C LEU A 62 -3.34 -2.37 -3.64
N THR A 63 -4.49 -2.90 -4.07
CA THR A 63 -5.06 -4.06 -3.40
C THR A 63 -4.32 -5.35 -3.75
N GLU A 64 -3.74 -5.41 -4.94
CA GLU A 64 -2.96 -6.60 -5.34
C GLU A 64 -1.72 -6.79 -4.47
N VAL A 65 -1.08 -5.71 -4.04
CA VAL A 65 0.07 -5.80 -3.15
C VAL A 65 -0.34 -5.66 -1.67
N ARG A 66 -1.62 -5.52 -1.42
CA ARG A 66 -2.21 -5.48 -0.08
C ARG A 66 -1.82 -4.28 0.75
N PHE A 67 -1.45 -3.17 0.12
CA PHE A 67 -1.36 -1.91 0.82
C PHE A 67 -2.74 -1.38 1.18
N VAL A 68 -3.73 -1.72 0.38
CA VAL A 68 -5.10 -1.32 0.57
C VAL A 68 -5.95 -2.58 0.60
N LEU A 69 -6.90 -2.61 1.51
CA LEU A 69 -7.86 -3.70 1.62
C LEU A 69 -9.22 -3.18 1.16
N VAL A 70 -9.97 -4.06 0.51
CA VAL A 70 -11.29 -3.72 0.03
C VAL A 70 -12.30 -4.58 0.77
N GLU A 71 -13.42 -3.97 1.17
CA GLU A 71 -14.51 -4.70 1.78
C GLU A 71 -15.83 -4.29 1.16
N PRO A 72 -16.72 -5.25 0.94
CA PRO A 72 -18.03 -4.93 0.39
C PRO A 72 -18.93 -4.31 1.47
N VAL A 73 -19.71 -3.30 1.06
CA VAL A 73 -20.70 -2.67 1.92
C VAL A 73 -21.95 -2.55 1.07
N GLY A 74 -22.88 -3.51 1.21
CA GLY A 74 -24.02 -3.61 0.31
C GLY A 74 -23.55 -3.89 -1.11
N THR A 75 -23.95 -3.03 -2.05
CA THR A 75 -23.47 -3.13 -3.45
C THR A 75 -22.24 -2.32 -3.73
N ALA A 76 -21.73 -1.61 -2.73
CA ALA A 76 -20.56 -0.75 -2.88
C ALA A 76 -19.31 -1.43 -2.35
N ARG A 77 -18.16 -0.90 -2.71
CA ARG A 77 -16.87 -1.33 -2.20
C ARG A 77 -16.24 -0.19 -1.44
N HIS A 78 -15.73 -0.50 -0.26
CA HIS A 78 -15.01 0.47 0.56
C HIS A 78 -13.57 0.02 0.72
N TYR A 79 -12.67 0.98 0.76
CA TYR A 79 -11.23 0.75 0.76
C TYR A 79 -10.62 1.36 2.01
N ARG A 80 -9.68 0.66 2.60
CA ARG A 80 -8.94 1.19 3.76
C ARG A 80 -7.48 0.76 3.66
N VAL A 81 -6.62 1.48 4.33
CA VAL A 81 -5.23 1.10 4.38
C VAL A 81 -5.08 -0.22 5.17
N ASN A 82 -4.12 -1.03 4.76
CA ASN A 82 -3.79 -2.24 5.49
C ASN A 82 -2.85 -1.86 6.62
N ASP A 83 -3.36 -1.90 7.86
CA ASP A 83 -2.58 -1.47 9.01
C ASP A 83 -1.29 -2.27 9.19
N ALA A 84 -1.26 -3.52 8.76
CA ALA A 84 -0.04 -4.31 8.81
C ALA A 84 1.08 -3.67 7.98
N CYS A 85 0.73 -3.02 6.87
CA CYS A 85 1.73 -2.38 6.01
C CYS A 85 2.30 -1.11 6.62
N VAL A 86 1.59 -0.50 7.57
CA VAL A 86 2.11 0.68 8.24
C VAL A 86 3.44 0.38 8.93
N GLY A 87 3.59 -0.82 9.49
CA GLY A 87 4.83 -1.21 10.12
C GLY A 87 5.81 -1.89 9.16
N CYS A 88 5.29 -2.59 8.16
CA CYS A 88 6.11 -3.45 7.31
C CYS A 88 6.84 -2.71 6.20
N PHE A 89 6.16 -1.80 5.51
CA PHE A 89 6.79 -1.12 4.39
C PHE A 89 7.95 -0.23 4.84
N PRO A 90 7.82 0.57 5.91
CA PRO A 90 8.97 1.31 6.41
C PRO A 90 10.13 0.41 6.79
N SER A 91 9.85 -0.76 7.40
CA SER A 91 10.89 -1.72 7.74
C SER A 91 11.59 -2.27 6.50
N ALA A 92 10.83 -2.51 5.42
CA ALA A 92 11.42 -2.96 4.16
C ALA A 92 12.39 -1.92 3.61
N ALA A 93 12.01 -0.64 3.66
CA ALA A 93 12.87 0.43 3.21
C ALA A 93 14.17 0.48 4.02
N ASP A 94 14.06 0.32 5.34
CA ASP A 94 15.24 0.28 6.20
C ASP A 94 16.16 -0.88 5.82
N VAL A 95 15.59 -2.04 5.59
CA VAL A 95 16.39 -3.21 5.21
C VAL A 95 17.13 -2.95 3.90
N VAL A 96 16.44 -2.40 2.91
CA VAL A 96 17.06 -2.12 1.62
C VAL A 96 18.19 -1.11 1.75
N MET A 97 18.04 -0.13 2.65
CA MET A 97 19.05 0.90 2.87
C MET A 97 20.13 0.46 3.85
N GLY A 98 20.12 -0.80 4.25
CA GLY A 98 21.17 -1.35 5.08
C GLY A 98 20.99 -1.14 6.56
N ARG A 99 19.78 -0.79 7.01
CA ARG A 99 19.50 -0.61 8.42
C ARG A 99 18.75 -1.82 8.95
N PRO A 100 18.94 -2.15 10.24
CA PRO A 100 18.14 -3.21 10.84
C PRO A 100 16.67 -2.81 10.86
N ALA A 101 15.80 -3.77 10.60
CA ALA A 101 14.37 -3.52 10.67
C ALA A 101 13.97 -3.15 12.09
N PRO A 102 13.21 -2.06 12.27
CA PRO A 102 12.88 -1.63 13.63
C PRO A 102 11.76 -2.44 14.28
N SER A 103 10.98 -3.17 13.52
CA SER A 103 9.85 -3.88 14.06
C SER A 103 9.76 -5.27 13.48
N PRO A 104 10.13 -6.26 14.26
CA PRO A 104 10.19 -7.63 13.75
C PRO A 104 8.91 -8.41 13.98
N ASN A 105 7.76 -7.79 13.96
CA ASN A 105 6.56 -8.51 14.33
C ASN A 105 6.05 -9.49 13.26
N GLY A 106 6.64 -9.51 12.10
CA GLY A 106 6.31 -10.51 11.12
C GLY A 106 4.94 -10.33 10.48
N ALA A 107 4.33 -9.19 10.57
CA ALA A 107 3.01 -8.97 10.05
C ALA A 107 2.98 -8.94 8.53
N CYS A 108 4.11 -8.91 7.91
CA CYS A 108 4.21 -8.95 6.47
C CYS A 108 4.61 -10.35 6.01
#